data_602a5a71283c0942c1403f19f205fd11
#
_entry.id   602a5a71283c0942c1403f19f205fd11
#
_cell.length_a   1.000
_cell.length_b   1.000
_cell.length_c   1.000
_cell.angle_alpha   90.00
_cell.angle_beta   90.00
_cell.angle_gamma   90.00
#
_symmetry.space_group_name_H-M   'P 1'
#
loop_
_entity.id
_entity.type
_entity.pdbx_description
1 polymer ?
#
loop_
_entity_poly.entity_id
_entity_poly.type
_entity_poly.pdbx_seq_one_letter_code
_entity_poly.pdbx_strand_id
1 'polypeptide(L)'
;VALLPDSAFFTRTIPVPEGATPAEVAAAVELGLEAASPFPLAQLYHGWYWRPGSPHALAFAAYRRRFSADEVTGWADAELVLPAFAATLGQTPDAGSAVVLPGKDEITGVLWGAGPVPERVLTRPLPPEADENVRAAAQTALLGDLGATGPVLTLPAAPAPEPATRDREVAFRSGDFTARLDGAATVAIDVRDKADLAALRRGRRRDVVLWRTFTSLAAALILLGLGELALTGGGVWQRTRAQQLAAQKPLVDRISGVHELTRKIEELATKRLLPLEMMTQLTGVDLERKPPEIQFTRIQADQSKGLYTLFVEGKTTNPAKVSEYEAALRQLPSIAKVDAPISQVKGDQAQFTLTAVFKPEALLPKEEPAPAAK
;
A
#
# COMPACT_ATOMS: atom_id res chain seq x y z
N VAL A 1 35.19 8.39 -11.71
CA VAL A 1 36.13 7.43 -12.28
C VAL A 1 37.46 8.16 -12.51
N ALA A 2 38.58 7.52 -12.15
CA ALA A 2 39.94 8.01 -12.45
C ALA A 2 40.55 7.13 -13.53
N LEU A 3 40.92 7.74 -14.66
CA LEU A 3 41.65 7.08 -15.73
C LEU A 3 43.14 7.37 -15.55
N LEU A 4 43.93 6.29 -15.47
CA LEU A 4 45.36 6.36 -15.30
C LEU A 4 46.06 6.23 -16.65
N PRO A 5 47.29 6.77 -16.79
CA PRO A 5 48.08 6.63 -18.02
C PRO A 5 48.42 5.16 -18.28
N ASP A 6 48.19 4.70 -19.51
CA ASP A 6 48.37 3.29 -19.92
C ASP A 6 49.84 2.88 -19.85
N SER A 7 50.77 3.79 -20.12
CA SER A 7 52.22 3.56 -20.04
C SER A 7 52.72 3.21 -18.64
N ALA A 8 51.95 3.48 -17.60
CA ALA A 8 52.28 3.06 -16.25
C ALA A 8 52.10 1.55 -16.04
N PHE A 9 51.34 0.88 -16.90
CA PHE A 9 50.93 -0.51 -16.74
C PHE A 9 51.67 -1.43 -17.74
N PHE A 10 52.03 -2.60 -17.29
CA PHE A 10 52.32 -3.71 -18.15
C PHE A 10 51.10 -4.63 -18.24
N THR A 11 50.87 -5.24 -19.36
CA THR A 11 49.74 -6.11 -19.63
C THR A 11 50.18 -7.53 -19.96
N ARG A 12 49.38 -8.52 -19.55
CA ARG A 12 49.62 -9.95 -19.83
C ARG A 12 48.32 -10.67 -20.05
N THR A 13 48.28 -11.54 -21.03
CA THR A 13 47.23 -12.51 -21.24
C THR A 13 47.57 -13.78 -20.46
N ILE A 14 46.74 -14.16 -19.53
CA ILE A 14 46.95 -15.29 -18.62
C ILE A 14 45.95 -16.37 -18.97
N PRO A 15 46.39 -17.61 -19.27
CA PRO A 15 45.48 -18.70 -19.58
C PRO A 15 44.63 -19.06 -18.38
N VAL A 16 43.35 -19.30 -18.61
CA VAL A 16 42.35 -19.66 -17.60
C VAL A 16 41.77 -21.06 -17.93
N PRO A 17 41.64 -21.95 -16.95
CA PRO A 17 41.04 -23.25 -17.16
C PRO A 17 39.59 -23.14 -17.68
N GLU A 18 39.19 -24.10 -18.51
CA GLU A 18 37.83 -24.17 -18.98
C GLU A 18 36.86 -24.38 -17.82
N GLY A 19 35.76 -23.59 -17.77
CA GLY A 19 34.78 -23.67 -16.69
C GLY A 19 35.20 -23.05 -15.36
N ALA A 20 36.32 -22.30 -15.34
CA ALA A 20 36.82 -21.67 -14.11
C ALA A 20 35.79 -20.72 -13.48
N THR A 21 35.74 -20.71 -12.18
CA THR A 21 34.99 -19.75 -11.38
C THR A 21 35.74 -18.39 -11.30
N PRO A 22 35.07 -17.27 -11.01
CA PRO A 22 35.70 -15.99 -10.83
C PRO A 22 36.86 -15.98 -9.77
N ALA A 23 36.72 -16.82 -8.74
CA ALA A 23 37.78 -16.95 -7.69
C ALA A 23 39.00 -17.67 -8.22
N GLU A 24 38.83 -18.73 -9.03
CA GLU A 24 39.93 -19.45 -9.66
C GLU A 24 40.61 -18.59 -10.71
N VAL A 25 39.89 -17.76 -11.46
CA VAL A 25 40.46 -16.77 -12.36
C VAL A 25 41.33 -15.76 -11.61
N ALA A 26 40.83 -15.24 -10.49
CA ALA A 26 41.58 -14.30 -9.66
C ALA A 26 42.92 -14.92 -9.18
N ALA A 27 42.85 -16.17 -8.68
CA ALA A 27 44.07 -16.89 -8.25
C ALA A 27 45.04 -17.15 -9.40
N ALA A 28 44.57 -17.53 -10.59
CA ALA A 28 45.36 -17.74 -11.77
C ALA A 28 46.05 -16.42 -12.23
N VAL A 29 45.33 -15.30 -12.16
CA VAL A 29 45.84 -13.97 -12.51
C VAL A 29 46.94 -13.55 -11.52
N GLU A 30 46.73 -13.71 -10.22
CA GLU A 30 47.72 -13.37 -9.20
C GLU A 30 49.00 -14.19 -9.38
N LEU A 31 48.91 -15.48 -9.58
CA LEU A 31 50.02 -16.36 -9.85
C LEU A 31 50.75 -15.98 -11.15
N GLY A 32 49.99 -15.68 -12.21
CA GLY A 32 50.54 -15.25 -13.50
C GLY A 32 51.27 -13.91 -13.43
N LEU A 33 50.76 -12.97 -12.63
CA LEU A 33 51.42 -11.69 -12.38
C LEU A 33 52.68 -11.85 -11.55
N GLU A 34 52.69 -12.70 -10.52
CA GLU A 34 53.87 -13.01 -9.73
C GLU A 34 55.01 -13.64 -10.60
N ALA A 35 54.63 -14.52 -11.52
CA ALA A 35 55.57 -15.13 -12.44
C ALA A 35 56.14 -14.14 -13.49
N ALA A 36 55.32 -13.16 -13.91
CA ALA A 36 55.67 -12.20 -14.97
C ALA A 36 56.35 -10.92 -14.46
N SER A 37 56.16 -10.57 -13.19
CA SER A 37 56.66 -9.32 -12.61
C SER A 37 57.95 -9.53 -11.84
N PRO A 38 58.93 -8.60 -11.96
CA PRO A 38 60.10 -8.62 -11.12
C PRO A 38 59.82 -8.15 -9.68
N PHE A 39 58.61 -7.67 -9.40
CA PHE A 39 58.23 -7.16 -8.09
C PHE A 39 57.17 -8.06 -7.47
N PRO A 40 57.17 -8.25 -6.14
CA PRO A 40 56.14 -8.96 -5.43
C PRO A 40 54.74 -8.34 -5.68
N LEU A 41 53.68 -9.14 -5.70
CA LEU A 41 52.31 -8.70 -5.96
C LEU A 41 51.86 -7.58 -5.00
N ALA A 42 52.32 -7.61 -3.75
CA ALA A 42 52.04 -6.57 -2.76
C ALA A 42 52.58 -5.17 -3.12
N GLN A 43 53.56 -5.10 -4.05
CA GLN A 43 54.13 -3.85 -4.55
C GLN A 43 53.49 -3.39 -5.88
N LEU A 44 52.46 -4.10 -6.34
CA LEU A 44 51.74 -3.78 -7.57
C LEU A 44 50.33 -3.25 -7.26
N TYR A 45 49.91 -2.30 -8.07
CA TYR A 45 48.49 -2.05 -8.31
C TYR A 45 48.09 -2.89 -9.52
N HIS A 46 47.06 -3.73 -9.43
CA HIS A 46 46.72 -4.62 -10.50
C HIS A 46 45.20 -4.79 -10.66
N GLY A 47 44.78 -5.04 -11.88
CA GLY A 47 43.43 -5.39 -12.27
C GLY A 47 43.43 -6.45 -13.36
N TRP A 48 42.32 -7.02 -13.61
CA TRP A 48 42.12 -7.97 -14.73
C TRP A 48 40.73 -7.87 -15.31
N TYR A 49 40.62 -8.29 -16.56
CA TYR A 49 39.37 -8.43 -17.26
C TYR A 49 39.21 -9.86 -17.79
N TRP A 50 38.09 -10.47 -17.47
CA TRP A 50 37.75 -11.80 -17.92
C TRP A 50 36.23 -11.92 -18.13
N ARG A 51 35.78 -12.76 -19.03
CA ARG A 51 34.40 -13.12 -19.26
C ARG A 51 34.22 -14.62 -19.16
N PRO A 52 33.08 -15.12 -18.60
CA PRO A 52 32.78 -16.54 -18.56
C PRO A 52 32.87 -17.19 -19.93
N GLY A 53 33.57 -18.32 -20.02
CA GLY A 53 33.82 -19.02 -21.26
C GLY A 53 35.04 -18.51 -22.06
N SER A 54 35.74 -17.46 -21.58
CA SER A 54 37.01 -17.04 -22.21
C SER A 54 38.15 -17.92 -21.74
N PRO A 55 39.05 -18.40 -22.68
CA PRO A 55 40.17 -19.24 -22.32
C PRO A 55 41.33 -18.48 -21.67
N HIS A 56 41.24 -17.17 -21.59
CA HIS A 56 42.24 -16.34 -20.99
C HIS A 56 41.65 -15.09 -20.30
N ALA A 57 42.38 -14.52 -19.38
CA ALA A 57 42.12 -13.23 -18.76
C ALA A 57 43.20 -12.21 -19.18
N LEU A 58 42.81 -10.97 -19.43
CA LEU A 58 43.73 -9.87 -19.59
C LEU A 58 44.07 -9.30 -18.21
N ALA A 59 45.31 -9.47 -17.75
CA ALA A 59 45.81 -8.89 -16.53
C ALA A 59 46.66 -7.66 -16.84
N PHE A 60 46.62 -6.67 -15.99
CA PHE A 60 47.43 -5.46 -16.06
C PHE A 60 47.89 -5.03 -14.68
N ALA A 61 49.11 -4.57 -14.58
CA ALA A 61 49.67 -4.17 -13.31
C ALA A 61 50.69 -3.03 -13.46
N ALA A 62 50.75 -2.23 -12.41
CA ALA A 62 51.70 -1.12 -12.32
C ALA A 62 52.44 -1.14 -10.98
N TYR A 63 53.72 -0.77 -10.98
CA TYR A 63 54.50 -0.66 -9.76
C TYR A 63 54.02 0.53 -8.91
N ARG A 64 53.72 0.29 -7.64
CA ARG A 64 53.11 1.28 -6.74
C ARG A 64 53.87 2.61 -6.66
N ARG A 65 55.21 2.57 -6.69
CA ARG A 65 56.00 3.78 -6.63
C ARG A 65 56.03 4.63 -7.91
N ARG A 66 55.31 4.20 -8.96
CA ARG A 66 55.11 5.05 -10.16
C ARG A 66 54.12 6.18 -9.91
N PHE A 67 53.29 6.03 -8.90
CA PHE A 67 52.28 7.00 -8.54
C PHE A 67 52.69 7.74 -7.26
N SER A 68 52.51 9.03 -7.26
CA SER A 68 52.79 9.86 -6.08
C SER A 68 51.75 9.61 -4.98
N ALA A 69 52.10 9.95 -3.74
CA ALA A 69 51.15 9.82 -2.62
C ALA A 69 49.91 10.68 -2.80
N ASP A 70 50.05 11.86 -3.42
CA ASP A 70 48.95 12.78 -3.69
C ASP A 70 47.96 12.19 -4.73
N GLU A 71 48.47 11.57 -5.80
CA GLU A 71 47.66 10.87 -6.78
C GLU A 71 46.84 9.74 -6.15
N VAL A 72 47.53 8.91 -5.35
CA VAL A 72 46.91 7.78 -4.65
C VAL A 72 45.82 8.26 -3.66
N THR A 73 46.09 9.37 -2.97
CA THR A 73 45.11 9.97 -2.06
C THR A 73 43.88 10.45 -2.84
N GLY A 74 44.05 11.05 -4.04
CA GLY A 74 42.96 11.46 -4.91
C GLY A 74 42.10 10.29 -5.41
N TRP A 75 42.59 9.05 -5.39
CA TRP A 75 41.82 7.88 -5.77
C TRP A 75 40.73 7.48 -4.75
N ALA A 76 40.84 7.96 -3.50
CA ALA A 76 39.89 7.64 -2.45
C ALA A 76 38.46 8.11 -2.80
N ASP A 77 38.35 9.24 -3.50
CA ASP A 77 37.05 9.82 -3.93
C ASP A 77 36.53 9.23 -5.23
N ALA A 78 37.38 8.51 -5.98
CA ALA A 78 36.95 7.86 -7.22
C ALA A 78 36.17 6.58 -6.96
N GLU A 79 35.06 6.38 -7.70
CA GLU A 79 34.32 5.11 -7.64
C GLU A 79 35.07 3.95 -8.27
N LEU A 80 35.90 4.22 -9.28
CA LEU A 80 36.66 3.26 -10.05
C LEU A 80 37.99 3.89 -10.49
N VAL A 81 39.06 3.14 -10.38
CA VAL A 81 40.41 3.54 -10.83
C VAL A 81 40.97 2.49 -11.77
N LEU A 82 41.26 2.86 -13.00
CA LEU A 82 41.71 1.94 -14.05
C LEU A 82 42.59 2.63 -15.08
N PRO A 83 43.42 1.88 -15.83
CA PRO A 83 44.11 2.44 -16.98
C PRO A 83 43.12 2.85 -18.08
N ALA A 84 43.48 3.84 -18.89
CA ALA A 84 42.55 4.40 -19.89
C ALA A 84 42.08 3.35 -20.91
N PHE A 85 42.96 2.41 -21.32
CA PHE A 85 42.54 1.33 -22.22
C PHE A 85 41.45 0.43 -21.63
N ALA A 86 41.39 0.27 -20.31
CA ALA A 86 40.38 -0.58 -19.68
C ALA A 86 38.98 -0.01 -19.82
N ALA A 87 38.84 1.27 -20.14
CA ALA A 87 37.53 1.88 -20.50
C ALA A 87 37.02 1.42 -21.86
N THR A 88 37.79 0.68 -22.66
CA THR A 88 37.32 0.06 -23.91
C THR A 88 36.85 -1.37 -23.74
N LEU A 89 37.02 -1.95 -22.56
CA LEU A 89 36.59 -3.31 -22.25
C LEU A 89 35.06 -3.41 -22.16
N GLY A 90 34.53 -4.62 -22.27
CA GLY A 90 33.09 -4.82 -22.22
C GLY A 90 32.39 -4.83 -23.58
N GLN A 91 33.16 -4.69 -24.65
CA GLN A 91 32.72 -4.92 -26.02
C GLN A 91 33.12 -6.31 -26.54
N THR A 92 32.49 -6.72 -27.61
CA THR A 92 32.82 -7.95 -28.32
C THR A 92 33.01 -7.58 -29.80
N PRO A 93 34.14 -6.94 -30.15
CA PRO A 93 34.43 -6.60 -31.55
C PRO A 93 34.77 -7.84 -32.35
N ASP A 94 34.80 -7.70 -33.67
CA ASP A 94 35.18 -8.80 -34.55
C ASP A 94 36.62 -9.24 -34.30
N ALA A 95 36.91 -10.53 -34.59
CA ALA A 95 38.25 -11.09 -34.44
C ALA A 95 39.30 -10.32 -35.29
N GLY A 96 40.45 -10.05 -34.73
CA GLY A 96 41.53 -9.30 -35.37
C GLY A 96 41.32 -7.78 -35.41
N SER A 97 40.19 -7.28 -34.89
CA SER A 97 39.95 -5.84 -34.79
C SER A 97 40.82 -5.18 -33.70
N ALA A 98 41.16 -3.92 -33.93
CA ALA A 98 41.90 -3.12 -32.96
C ALA A 98 41.20 -1.79 -32.63
N VAL A 99 41.25 -1.39 -31.37
CA VAL A 99 40.86 -0.06 -30.94
C VAL A 99 42.09 0.72 -30.56
N VAL A 100 42.23 1.91 -31.13
CA VAL A 100 43.35 2.82 -30.84
C VAL A 100 42.87 4.00 -30.02
N LEU A 101 43.53 4.22 -28.88
CA LEU A 101 43.28 5.32 -27.98
C LEU A 101 44.43 6.35 -28.11
N PRO A 102 44.15 7.53 -28.67
CA PRO A 102 45.11 8.61 -28.68
C PRO A 102 45.15 9.28 -27.30
N GLY A 103 46.30 9.27 -26.67
CA GLY A 103 46.62 10.06 -25.50
C GLY A 103 47.44 11.31 -25.84
N LYS A 104 47.69 12.14 -24.84
CA LYS A 104 48.54 13.32 -24.98
C LYS A 104 50.00 12.92 -25.25
N ASP A 105 50.56 12.07 -24.39
CA ASP A 105 51.94 11.67 -24.34
C ASP A 105 52.13 10.18 -24.68
N GLU A 106 51.10 9.51 -25.12
CA GLU A 106 51.13 8.09 -25.45
C GLU A 106 50.01 7.73 -26.46
N ILE A 107 50.17 6.58 -27.11
CA ILE A 107 49.14 5.98 -27.95
C ILE A 107 48.99 4.50 -27.56
N THR A 108 47.81 4.06 -27.28
CA THR A 108 47.52 2.68 -26.87
C THR A 108 46.64 1.99 -27.89
N GLY A 109 47.02 0.75 -28.23
CA GLY A 109 46.22 -0.11 -29.06
C GLY A 109 45.77 -1.35 -28.29
N VAL A 110 44.54 -1.72 -28.47
CA VAL A 110 43.92 -2.90 -27.90
C VAL A 110 43.46 -3.81 -29.03
N LEU A 111 43.95 -5.04 -29.07
CA LEU A 111 43.62 -6.04 -30.09
C LEU A 111 42.71 -7.12 -29.53
N TRP A 112 41.61 -7.41 -30.22
CA TRP A 112 40.75 -8.52 -29.91
C TRP A 112 40.98 -9.69 -30.83
N GLY A 113 41.02 -10.90 -30.26
CA GLY A 113 40.97 -12.14 -30.97
C GLY A 113 39.58 -12.64 -31.18
N ALA A 114 39.38 -13.98 -31.23
CA ALA A 114 38.08 -14.60 -31.42
C ALA A 114 37.15 -14.53 -30.21
N GLY A 115 37.52 -13.85 -29.12
CA GLY A 115 36.77 -13.82 -27.88
C GLY A 115 36.46 -12.42 -27.35
N PRO A 116 35.68 -12.33 -26.26
CA PRO A 116 35.29 -11.06 -25.68
C PRO A 116 36.39 -10.39 -24.82
N VAL A 117 37.52 -11.06 -24.62
CA VAL A 117 38.68 -10.55 -23.86
C VAL A 117 39.78 -10.21 -24.86
N PRO A 118 40.37 -9.00 -24.77
CA PRO A 118 41.51 -8.64 -25.65
C PRO A 118 42.69 -9.61 -25.52
N GLU A 119 43.30 -9.90 -26.65
CA GLU A 119 44.51 -10.74 -26.69
C GLU A 119 45.77 -9.96 -26.35
N ARG A 120 45.83 -8.71 -26.78
CA ARG A 120 47.03 -7.89 -26.60
C ARG A 120 46.66 -6.41 -26.39
N VAL A 121 47.42 -5.78 -25.53
CA VAL A 121 47.40 -4.31 -25.35
C VAL A 121 48.85 -3.83 -25.45
N LEU A 122 49.09 -2.84 -26.28
CA LEU A 122 50.40 -2.22 -26.42
C LEU A 122 50.24 -0.71 -26.29
N THR A 123 51.20 -0.10 -25.56
CA THR A 123 51.27 1.35 -25.40
C THR A 123 52.62 1.84 -25.89
N ARG A 124 52.60 2.87 -26.72
CA ARG A 124 53.82 3.56 -27.16
C ARG A 124 53.84 4.98 -26.65
N PRO A 125 54.93 5.40 -25.99
CA PRO A 125 55.10 6.80 -25.59
C PRO A 125 55.25 7.67 -26.84
N LEU A 126 54.72 8.90 -26.76
CA LEU A 126 54.87 9.93 -27.77
C LEU A 126 55.73 11.06 -27.21
N PRO A 127 56.52 11.76 -28.05
CA PRO A 127 57.18 12.98 -27.64
C PRO A 127 56.13 14.02 -27.16
N PRO A 128 56.48 14.88 -26.18
CA PRO A 128 55.57 15.87 -25.61
C PRO A 128 54.90 16.81 -26.66
N GLU A 129 55.57 17.06 -27.78
CA GLU A 129 55.11 17.92 -28.86
C GLU A 129 54.99 17.14 -30.18
N ALA A 130 54.50 15.88 -30.12
CA ALA A 130 54.31 15.08 -31.31
C ALA A 130 53.27 15.76 -32.26
N ASP A 131 53.72 16.06 -33.47
CA ASP A 131 52.87 16.54 -34.53
C ASP A 131 51.98 15.39 -35.10
N GLU A 132 51.08 15.73 -35.97
CA GLU A 132 50.14 14.75 -36.58
C GLU A 132 50.89 13.66 -37.36
N ASN A 133 52.00 13.98 -38.02
CA ASN A 133 52.77 13.02 -38.78
C ASN A 133 53.47 12.01 -37.86
N VAL A 134 54.00 12.46 -36.72
CA VAL A 134 54.65 11.62 -35.71
C VAL A 134 53.58 10.68 -35.07
N ARG A 135 52.40 11.20 -34.80
CA ARG A 135 51.28 10.43 -34.26
C ARG A 135 50.81 9.36 -35.25
N ALA A 136 50.65 9.72 -36.54
CA ALA A 136 50.25 8.79 -37.58
C ALA A 136 51.30 7.67 -37.80
N ALA A 137 52.61 8.05 -37.78
CA ALA A 137 53.69 7.07 -37.89
C ALA A 137 53.72 6.13 -36.65
N ALA A 138 53.57 6.66 -35.45
CA ALA A 138 53.47 5.87 -34.22
C ALA A 138 52.28 4.92 -34.20
N GLN A 139 51.13 5.38 -34.70
CA GLN A 139 49.89 4.54 -34.84
C GLN A 139 50.13 3.40 -35.85
N THR A 140 50.73 3.69 -37.00
CA THR A 140 51.03 2.66 -38.03
C THR A 140 51.99 1.60 -37.47
N ALA A 141 53.03 2.03 -36.77
CA ALA A 141 53.96 1.12 -36.15
C ALA A 141 53.30 0.31 -35.00
N LEU A 142 52.47 0.91 -34.20
CA LEU A 142 51.72 0.25 -33.13
C LEU A 142 50.80 -0.84 -33.69
N LEU A 143 50.04 -0.55 -34.76
CA LEU A 143 49.16 -1.51 -35.41
C LEU A 143 49.94 -2.68 -36.05
N GLY A 144 51.13 -2.41 -36.62
CA GLY A 144 52.02 -3.44 -37.10
C GLY A 144 52.48 -4.37 -35.97
N ASP A 145 52.91 -3.83 -34.85
CA ASP A 145 53.35 -4.61 -33.67
C ASP A 145 52.20 -5.41 -33.02
N LEU A 146 50.99 -4.85 -33.04
CA LEU A 146 49.80 -5.53 -32.54
C LEU A 146 49.44 -6.73 -33.42
N GLY A 147 49.69 -6.67 -34.72
CA GLY A 147 49.27 -7.65 -35.68
C GLY A 147 47.79 -7.57 -36.01
N ALA A 148 47.24 -6.36 -36.01
CA ALA A 148 45.83 -6.15 -36.36
C ALA A 148 45.57 -6.54 -37.81
N THR A 149 44.59 -7.43 -38.06
CA THR A 149 44.21 -7.93 -39.36
C THR A 149 42.78 -7.55 -39.76
N GLY A 150 42.02 -7.11 -38.78
CA GLY A 150 40.61 -6.71 -38.95
C GLY A 150 40.43 -5.18 -38.94
N PRO A 151 39.21 -4.71 -38.75
CA PRO A 151 38.89 -3.30 -38.67
C PRO A 151 39.62 -2.58 -37.53
N VAL A 152 40.10 -1.38 -37.81
CA VAL A 152 40.73 -0.52 -36.82
C VAL A 152 39.83 0.66 -36.50
N LEU A 153 39.47 0.81 -35.21
CA LEU A 153 38.70 1.94 -34.72
C LEU A 153 39.64 2.87 -33.94
N THR A 154 39.91 4.06 -34.49
CA THR A 154 40.62 5.09 -33.74
C THR A 154 39.61 5.98 -33.02
N LEU A 155 39.71 6.04 -31.69
CA LEU A 155 38.84 6.88 -30.88
C LEU A 155 39.26 8.35 -30.95
N PRO A 156 38.31 9.30 -30.90
CA PRO A 156 38.64 10.73 -30.91
C PRO A 156 39.32 11.21 -29.62
N ALA A 157 39.06 10.54 -28.51
CA ALA A 157 39.60 10.80 -27.17
C ALA A 157 39.48 9.57 -26.28
N ALA A 158 40.16 9.58 -25.12
CA ALA A 158 39.96 8.54 -24.11
C ALA A 158 38.44 8.48 -23.71
N PRO A 159 37.87 7.27 -23.58
CA PRO A 159 36.46 7.13 -23.26
C PRO A 159 36.14 7.72 -21.90
N ALA A 160 35.15 8.63 -21.85
CA ALA A 160 34.68 9.24 -20.61
C ALA A 160 33.57 8.39 -19.96
N PRO A 161 33.53 8.32 -18.62
CA PRO A 161 32.47 7.60 -17.93
C PRO A 161 31.14 8.33 -18.10
N GLU A 162 30.09 7.58 -18.42
CA GLU A 162 28.70 8.07 -18.36
C GLU A 162 28.15 7.97 -16.94
N PRO A 163 27.15 8.78 -16.58
CA PRO A 163 26.47 8.66 -15.28
C PRO A 163 25.93 7.25 -15.09
N ALA A 164 26.23 6.63 -13.95
CA ALA A 164 25.82 5.26 -13.65
C ALA A 164 24.30 5.12 -13.72
N THR A 165 23.83 4.25 -14.58
CA THR A 165 22.46 3.75 -14.56
C THR A 165 22.25 2.83 -13.35
N ARG A 166 20.99 2.65 -12.90
CA ARG A 166 20.60 1.94 -11.65
C ARG A 166 21.18 0.54 -11.45
N ASP A 167 21.74 -0.10 -12.48
CA ASP A 167 22.13 -1.51 -12.48
C ASP A 167 23.61 -1.80 -12.19
N ARG A 168 24.34 -0.88 -11.58
CA ARG A 168 25.78 -1.02 -11.28
C ARG A 168 26.69 -1.23 -12.50
N GLU A 169 26.20 -1.02 -13.69
CA GLU A 169 26.97 -0.99 -14.90
C GLU A 169 27.64 0.36 -15.03
N VAL A 170 28.92 0.36 -15.42
CA VAL A 170 29.63 1.58 -15.79
C VAL A 170 29.76 1.59 -17.31
N ALA A 171 29.22 2.61 -17.93
CA ALA A 171 29.38 2.85 -19.36
C ALA A 171 30.46 3.89 -19.62
N PHE A 172 31.22 3.68 -20.70
CA PHE A 172 32.23 4.60 -21.18
C PHE A 172 31.91 4.97 -22.63
N ARG A 173 32.01 6.25 -22.95
CA ARG A 173 31.74 6.74 -24.29
C ARG A 173 32.89 7.59 -24.85
N SER A 174 33.15 7.42 -26.16
CA SER A 174 34.04 8.27 -26.95
C SER A 174 33.48 8.38 -28.37
N GLY A 175 32.86 9.50 -28.69
CA GLY A 175 32.09 9.63 -29.96
C GLY A 175 30.97 8.60 -30.05
N ASP A 176 30.96 7.79 -31.11
CA ASP A 176 29.99 6.71 -31.32
C ASP A 176 30.37 5.39 -30.60
N PHE A 177 31.57 5.34 -30.06
CA PHE A 177 32.03 4.20 -29.29
C PHE A 177 31.42 4.18 -27.91
N THR A 178 30.85 3.03 -27.51
CA THR A 178 30.34 2.82 -26.17
C THR A 178 30.78 1.45 -25.64
N ALA A 179 31.38 1.41 -24.47
CA ALA A 179 31.74 0.20 -23.75
C ALA A 179 30.93 0.11 -22.45
N ARG A 180 30.50 -1.10 -22.07
CA ARG A 180 29.75 -1.35 -20.84
C ARG A 180 30.40 -2.43 -20.02
N LEU A 181 30.64 -2.11 -18.75
CA LEU A 181 31.24 -3.02 -17.79
C LEU A 181 30.19 -3.36 -16.73
N ASP A 182 29.95 -4.64 -16.50
CA ASP A 182 29.09 -5.12 -15.43
C ASP A 182 29.74 -4.93 -14.05
N GLY A 183 28.94 -5.06 -12.99
CA GLY A 183 29.43 -4.82 -11.63
C GLY A 183 30.49 -5.81 -11.16
N ALA A 184 30.57 -7.01 -11.74
CA ALA A 184 31.64 -7.98 -11.44
C ALA A 184 32.94 -7.59 -12.12
N ALA A 185 32.90 -7.21 -13.40
CA ALA A 185 34.04 -6.71 -14.13
C ALA A 185 34.60 -5.44 -13.52
N THR A 186 33.76 -4.48 -13.09
CA THR A 186 34.22 -3.25 -12.43
C THR A 186 35.01 -3.49 -11.15
N VAL A 187 34.72 -4.58 -10.44
CA VAL A 187 35.52 -4.97 -9.24
C VAL A 187 36.87 -5.51 -9.64
N ALA A 188 36.93 -6.31 -10.69
CA ALA A 188 38.14 -6.97 -11.14
C ALA A 188 39.13 -5.99 -11.80
N ILE A 189 38.63 -5.05 -12.60
CA ILE A 189 39.45 -4.07 -13.32
C ILE A 189 39.96 -2.92 -12.45
N ASP A 190 39.37 -2.66 -11.28
CA ASP A 190 39.86 -1.62 -10.37
C ASP A 190 41.27 -1.97 -9.88
N VAL A 191 42.24 -1.11 -10.14
CA VAL A 191 43.66 -1.40 -9.85
C VAL A 191 44.05 -1.19 -8.39
N ARG A 192 43.17 -0.59 -7.58
CA ARG A 192 43.40 -0.38 -6.15
C ARG A 192 43.53 -1.71 -5.40
N ASP A 193 44.12 -1.67 -4.22
CA ASP A 193 44.22 -2.83 -3.36
C ASP A 193 42.84 -3.47 -3.10
N LYS A 194 42.71 -4.76 -3.39
CA LYS A 194 41.43 -5.48 -3.29
C LYS A 194 40.94 -5.56 -1.84
N ALA A 195 41.86 -5.62 -0.87
CA ALA A 195 41.49 -5.63 0.54
C ALA A 195 40.93 -4.27 0.98
N ASP A 196 41.55 -3.18 0.56
CA ASP A 196 41.10 -1.81 0.84
C ASP A 196 39.76 -1.55 0.17
N LEU A 197 39.59 -1.97 -1.09
CA LEU A 197 38.31 -1.88 -1.80
C LEU A 197 37.22 -2.66 -1.08
N ALA A 198 37.50 -3.85 -0.58
CA ALA A 198 36.54 -4.65 0.18
C ALA A 198 36.20 -3.98 1.52
N ALA A 199 37.15 -3.31 2.17
CA ALA A 199 36.91 -2.54 3.37
C ALA A 199 36.05 -1.29 3.10
N LEU A 200 36.39 -0.51 2.07
CA LEU A 200 35.61 0.66 1.62
C LEU A 200 34.13 0.28 1.26
N ARG A 201 33.97 -0.81 0.52
CA ARG A 201 32.62 -1.30 0.17
C ARG A 201 31.82 -1.77 1.36
N ARG A 202 32.48 -2.41 2.34
CA ARG A 202 31.85 -2.79 3.62
C ARG A 202 31.44 -1.56 4.42
N GLY A 203 32.32 -0.54 4.48
CA GLY A 203 32.02 0.75 5.11
C GLY A 203 30.79 1.40 4.49
N ARG A 204 30.78 1.61 3.16
CA ARG A 204 29.63 2.20 2.45
C ARG A 204 28.33 1.43 2.63
N ARG A 205 28.37 0.08 2.62
CA ARG A 205 27.19 -0.74 2.91
C ARG A 205 26.69 -0.53 4.33
N ARG A 206 27.59 -0.47 5.30
CA ARG A 206 27.28 -0.20 6.71
C ARG A 206 26.61 1.17 6.86
N ASP A 207 27.13 2.20 6.21
CA ASP A 207 26.60 3.55 6.24
C ASP A 207 25.21 3.63 5.63
N VAL A 208 24.96 2.94 4.51
CA VAL A 208 23.62 2.84 3.90
C VAL A 208 22.64 2.12 4.82
N VAL A 209 23.06 1.04 5.48
CA VAL A 209 22.22 0.31 6.43
C VAL A 209 21.91 1.20 7.64
N LEU A 210 22.92 1.84 8.22
CA LEU A 210 22.75 2.76 9.35
C LEU A 210 21.82 3.93 8.98
N TRP A 211 21.98 4.51 7.80
CA TRP A 211 21.11 5.57 7.33
C TRP A 211 19.66 5.12 7.17
N ARG A 212 19.46 3.93 6.60
CA ARG A 212 18.11 3.34 6.47
C ARG A 212 17.46 3.04 7.83
N THR A 213 18.21 2.49 8.77
CA THR A 213 17.71 2.24 10.13
C THR A 213 17.39 3.54 10.85
N PHE A 214 18.24 4.56 10.71
CA PHE A 214 18.01 5.88 11.30
C PHE A 214 16.75 6.55 10.72
N THR A 215 16.60 6.54 9.40
CA THR A 215 15.42 7.12 8.74
C THR A 215 14.13 6.36 9.08
N SER A 216 14.19 5.03 9.19
CA SER A 216 13.02 4.24 9.61
C SER A 216 12.65 4.50 11.07
N LEU A 217 13.62 4.66 11.97
CA LEU A 217 13.39 5.00 13.36
C LEU A 217 12.77 6.42 13.49
N ALA A 218 13.31 7.38 12.74
CA ALA A 218 12.77 8.73 12.71
C ALA A 218 11.31 8.75 12.20
N ALA A 219 11.01 8.00 11.15
CA ALA A 219 9.66 7.85 10.64
C ALA A 219 8.71 7.22 11.67
N ALA A 220 9.17 6.18 12.39
CA ALA A 220 8.39 5.54 13.44
C ALA A 220 8.09 6.51 14.60
N LEU A 221 9.06 7.32 15.00
CA LEU A 221 8.87 8.34 16.04
C LEU A 221 7.87 9.43 15.63
N ILE A 222 7.93 9.86 14.36
CA ILE A 222 6.95 10.82 13.81
C ILE A 222 5.55 10.21 13.82
N LEU A 223 5.38 8.96 13.40
CA LEU A 223 4.09 8.27 13.42
C LEU A 223 3.54 8.11 14.84
N LEU A 224 4.39 7.77 15.82
CA LEU A 224 4.02 7.71 17.24
C LEU A 224 3.56 9.08 17.75
N GLY A 225 4.30 10.15 17.44
CA GLY A 225 3.92 11.51 17.80
C GLY A 225 2.59 11.94 17.19
N LEU A 226 2.35 11.63 15.92
CA LEU A 226 1.07 11.88 15.27
C LEU A 226 -0.07 11.05 15.90
N GLY A 227 0.21 9.81 16.29
CA GLY A 227 -0.74 8.95 17.01
C GLY A 227 -1.15 9.55 18.37
N GLU A 228 -0.19 10.02 19.16
CA GLU A 228 -0.45 10.71 20.43
C GLU A 228 -1.25 12.01 20.24
N LEU A 229 -0.91 12.78 19.21
CA LEU A 229 -1.62 14.01 18.88
C LEU A 229 -3.08 13.72 18.47
N ALA A 230 -3.31 12.65 17.71
CA ALA A 230 -4.65 12.20 17.34
C ALA A 230 -5.46 11.72 18.55
N LEU A 231 -4.85 10.98 19.48
CA LEU A 231 -5.49 10.50 20.70
C LEU A 231 -5.85 11.66 21.63
N THR A 232 -4.94 12.60 21.84
CA THR A 232 -5.20 13.79 22.70
C THR A 232 -6.25 14.71 22.06
N GLY A 233 -6.14 14.96 20.75
CA GLY A 233 -7.13 15.74 20.00
C GLY A 233 -8.52 15.08 19.99
N GLY A 234 -8.57 13.74 19.81
CA GLY A 234 -9.80 12.95 19.93
C GLY A 234 -10.43 13.04 21.31
N GLY A 235 -9.63 12.98 22.37
CA GLY A 235 -10.08 13.13 23.75
C GLY A 235 -10.69 14.51 24.05
N VAL A 236 -10.08 15.57 23.56
CA VAL A 236 -10.63 16.94 23.67
C VAL A 236 -11.94 17.07 22.90
N TRP A 237 -11.98 16.57 21.67
CA TRP A 237 -13.20 16.58 20.85
C TRP A 237 -14.35 15.80 21.48
N GLN A 238 -14.10 14.62 22.06
CA GLN A 238 -15.12 13.85 22.78
C GLN A 238 -15.65 14.62 24.01
N ARG A 239 -14.78 15.27 24.77
CA ARG A 239 -15.18 16.08 25.93
C ARG A 239 -16.06 17.26 25.52
N THR A 240 -15.71 17.99 24.49
CA THR A 240 -16.52 19.11 23.98
C THR A 240 -17.88 18.63 23.46
N ARG A 241 -17.93 17.50 22.77
CA ARG A 241 -19.19 16.91 22.31
C ARG A 241 -20.06 16.40 23.45
N ALA A 242 -19.46 15.79 24.48
CA ALA A 242 -20.17 15.37 25.68
C ALA A 242 -20.77 16.58 26.44
N GLN A 243 -20.04 17.69 26.53
CA GLN A 243 -20.53 18.93 27.11
C GLN A 243 -21.71 19.52 26.31
N GLN A 244 -21.64 19.52 24.99
CA GLN A 244 -22.75 19.98 24.14
C GLN A 244 -23.99 19.10 24.31
N LEU A 245 -23.84 17.78 24.37
CA LEU A 245 -24.95 16.85 24.61
C LEU A 245 -25.53 17.04 26.01
N ALA A 246 -24.70 17.24 27.04
CA ALA A 246 -25.16 17.53 28.39
C ALA A 246 -25.94 18.85 28.47
N ALA A 247 -25.52 19.89 27.74
CA ALA A 247 -26.26 21.16 27.65
C ALA A 247 -27.61 21.03 26.95
N GLN A 248 -27.76 20.09 25.99
CA GLN A 248 -29.03 19.83 25.28
C GLN A 248 -29.98 18.92 26.06
N LYS A 249 -29.48 18.11 26.99
CA LYS A 249 -30.26 17.15 27.75
C LYS A 249 -31.49 17.77 28.45
N PRO A 250 -31.41 18.92 29.16
CA PRO A 250 -32.59 19.50 29.81
C PRO A 250 -33.68 19.95 28.83
N LEU A 251 -33.32 20.30 27.61
CA LEU A 251 -34.27 20.63 26.55
C LEU A 251 -34.99 19.38 26.04
N VAL A 252 -34.26 18.30 25.80
CA VAL A 252 -34.80 17.01 25.39
C VAL A 252 -35.76 16.43 26.46
N ASP A 253 -35.33 16.52 27.75
CA ASP A 253 -36.14 16.04 28.86
C ASP A 253 -37.46 16.85 29.02
N ARG A 254 -37.42 18.17 28.77
CA ARG A 254 -38.64 19.00 28.73
C ARG A 254 -39.58 18.60 27.59
N ILE A 255 -39.06 18.39 26.37
CA ILE A 255 -39.84 18.00 25.20
C ILE A 255 -40.45 16.64 25.44
N SER A 256 -39.68 15.68 25.96
CA SER A 256 -40.19 14.31 26.24
C SER A 256 -41.25 14.34 27.34
N GLY A 257 -41.08 15.16 28.37
CA GLY A 257 -42.09 15.32 29.42
C GLY A 257 -43.39 15.92 28.90
N VAL A 258 -43.33 16.90 28.02
CA VAL A 258 -44.56 17.47 27.38
C VAL A 258 -45.27 16.42 26.50
N HIS A 259 -44.52 15.63 25.71
CA HIS A 259 -45.10 14.57 24.90
C HIS A 259 -45.76 13.45 25.73
N GLU A 260 -45.16 13.10 26.86
CA GLU A 260 -45.75 12.10 27.77
C GLU A 260 -47.01 12.61 28.43
N LEU A 261 -47.06 13.90 28.85
CA LEU A 261 -48.24 14.56 29.39
C LEU A 261 -49.37 14.62 28.33
N THR A 262 -49.07 15.03 27.11
CA THR A 262 -50.05 15.09 26.03
C THR A 262 -50.66 13.70 25.76
N ARG A 263 -49.83 12.67 25.71
CA ARG A 263 -50.28 11.30 25.52
C ARG A 263 -51.18 10.82 26.69
N LYS A 264 -50.83 11.14 27.95
CA LYS A 264 -51.65 10.80 29.10
C LYS A 264 -52.98 11.55 29.10
N ILE A 265 -53.02 12.81 28.66
CA ILE A 265 -54.23 13.59 28.53
C ILE A 265 -55.17 12.99 27.47
N GLU A 266 -54.61 12.64 26.30
CA GLU A 266 -55.36 11.96 25.24
C GLU A 266 -55.91 10.60 25.69
N GLU A 267 -55.10 9.82 26.41
CA GLU A 267 -55.47 8.52 26.95
C GLU A 267 -56.60 8.63 27.99
N LEU A 268 -56.56 9.64 28.84
CA LEU A 268 -57.62 9.91 29.84
C LEU A 268 -58.90 10.48 29.20
N ALA A 269 -58.79 11.30 28.18
CA ALA A 269 -59.92 11.88 27.47
C ALA A 269 -60.69 10.80 26.70
N THR A 270 -60.00 9.86 26.07
CA THR A 270 -60.60 8.77 25.31
C THR A 270 -61.25 7.72 26.22
N LYS A 271 -60.72 7.44 27.40
CA LYS A 271 -61.20 6.37 28.31
C LYS A 271 -62.42 6.77 29.13
N ARG A 272 -62.73 8.05 29.31
CA ARG A 272 -63.74 8.50 30.29
C ARG A 272 -65.16 8.38 29.84
N LEU A 273 -65.49 8.30 28.57
CA LEU A 273 -66.85 8.28 28.02
C LEU A 273 -67.21 6.95 27.31
N LEU A 274 -66.20 6.18 26.93
CA LEU A 274 -66.38 4.93 26.15
C LEU A 274 -67.39 3.92 26.76
N PRO A 275 -67.39 3.58 28.07
CA PRO A 275 -68.35 2.61 28.63
C PRO A 275 -69.80 3.05 28.60
N LEU A 276 -70.06 4.36 28.78
CA LEU A 276 -71.40 4.93 28.73
C LEU A 276 -71.91 4.95 27.30
N GLU A 277 -71.11 5.31 26.34
CA GLU A 277 -71.50 5.30 24.91
C GLU A 277 -71.72 3.88 24.40
N MET A 278 -70.91 2.93 24.78
CA MET A 278 -71.07 1.52 24.49
C MET A 278 -72.41 1.00 25.08
N MET A 279 -72.77 1.42 26.30
CA MET A 279 -74.01 1.07 26.94
C MET A 279 -75.20 1.67 26.24
N THR A 280 -75.11 2.94 25.81
CA THR A 280 -76.19 3.61 25.06
C THR A 280 -76.43 2.94 23.71
N GLN A 281 -75.38 2.45 23.06
CA GLN A 281 -75.55 1.72 21.82
C GLN A 281 -76.19 0.33 21.98
N LEU A 282 -75.94 -0.34 23.09
CA LEU A 282 -76.60 -1.59 23.44
C LEU A 282 -78.09 -1.41 23.77
N THR A 283 -78.38 -0.43 24.58
CA THR A 283 -79.76 -0.25 25.06
C THR A 283 -80.66 0.61 24.15
N GLY A 284 -80.05 1.45 23.29
CA GLY A 284 -80.74 2.55 22.61
C GLY A 284 -80.89 3.76 23.53
N VAL A 285 -81.16 4.96 22.95
CA VAL A 285 -81.24 6.22 23.72
C VAL A 285 -82.29 6.19 24.82
N ASP A 286 -83.40 5.59 24.60
CA ASP A 286 -84.55 5.46 25.57
C ASP A 286 -84.86 4.01 25.89
N LEU A 287 -83.86 3.12 25.94
CA LEU A 287 -84.04 1.68 26.15
C LEU A 287 -84.85 0.95 25.05
N GLU A 288 -85.09 1.59 23.90
CA GLU A 288 -85.93 1.12 22.82
C GLU A 288 -85.46 -0.21 22.20
N ARG A 289 -84.16 -0.49 22.26
CA ARG A 289 -83.59 -1.72 21.68
C ARG A 289 -83.58 -2.90 22.65
N LYS A 290 -83.74 -2.61 23.94
CA LYS A 290 -83.75 -3.66 24.96
C LYS A 290 -85.14 -4.21 25.16
N PRO A 291 -85.45 -5.48 24.89
CA PRO A 291 -86.76 -6.08 25.21
C PRO A 291 -87.10 -5.94 26.70
N PRO A 292 -88.35 -5.64 27.03
CA PRO A 292 -88.76 -5.43 28.44
C PRO A 292 -88.55 -6.67 29.32
N GLU A 293 -88.55 -7.85 28.73
CA GLU A 293 -88.40 -9.12 29.44
C GLU A 293 -86.92 -9.38 29.84
N ILE A 294 -85.94 -8.60 29.30
CA ILE A 294 -84.54 -8.70 29.61
C ILE A 294 -84.16 -7.68 30.68
N GLN A 295 -83.63 -8.14 31.80
CA GLN A 295 -83.16 -7.31 32.89
C GLN A 295 -81.63 -7.47 33.01
N PHE A 296 -80.89 -6.37 32.89
CA PHE A 296 -79.45 -6.35 33.13
C PHE A 296 -79.20 -6.28 34.65
N THR A 297 -78.39 -7.20 35.15
CA THR A 297 -78.06 -7.28 36.58
C THR A 297 -76.64 -6.70 36.87
N ARG A 298 -75.71 -6.80 35.91
CA ARG A 298 -74.39 -6.30 36.03
C ARG A 298 -73.83 -5.90 34.65
N ILE A 299 -73.16 -4.76 34.59
CA ILE A 299 -72.49 -4.28 33.41
C ILE A 299 -71.03 -3.98 33.77
N GLN A 300 -70.10 -4.54 33.03
CA GLN A 300 -68.68 -4.39 33.28
C GLN A 300 -67.97 -4.13 31.96
N ALA A 301 -67.24 -3.02 31.90
CA ALA A 301 -66.22 -2.77 30.86
C ALA A 301 -64.89 -3.21 31.41
N ASP A 302 -64.31 -4.27 30.87
CA ASP A 302 -63.08 -4.83 31.33
C ASP A 302 -61.95 -4.56 30.31
N GLN A 303 -60.99 -3.77 30.75
CA GLN A 303 -59.82 -3.43 29.91
C GLN A 303 -58.89 -4.60 29.67
N SER A 304 -58.90 -5.62 30.52
CA SER A 304 -58.03 -6.80 30.36
C SER A 304 -58.43 -7.68 29.18
N LYS A 305 -59.69 -7.59 28.73
CA LYS A 305 -60.23 -8.34 27.60
C LYS A 305 -60.40 -7.51 26.32
N GLY A 306 -59.91 -6.25 26.34
CA GLY A 306 -59.97 -5.33 25.22
C GLY A 306 -60.73 -4.03 25.52
N LEU A 307 -60.19 -2.89 25.08
CA LEU A 307 -60.70 -1.54 25.33
C LEU A 307 -62.13 -1.32 24.88
N TYR A 308 -62.62 -2.10 23.95
CA TYR A 308 -63.94 -1.94 23.30
C TYR A 308 -64.89 -3.13 23.58
N THR A 309 -64.72 -3.77 24.75
CA THR A 309 -65.52 -4.95 25.12
C THR A 309 -66.37 -4.63 26.34
N LEU A 310 -67.65 -4.88 26.21
CA LEU A 310 -68.66 -4.73 27.30
C LEU A 310 -69.24 -6.10 27.65
N PHE A 311 -69.18 -6.40 28.94
CA PHE A 311 -69.80 -7.60 29.49
C PHE A 311 -71.07 -7.21 30.24
N VAL A 312 -72.17 -7.89 29.91
CA VAL A 312 -73.49 -7.65 30.51
C VAL A 312 -74.01 -8.98 31.02
N GLU A 313 -74.24 -9.08 32.31
CA GLU A 313 -74.99 -10.19 32.89
C GLU A 313 -76.43 -9.79 33.03
N GLY A 314 -77.30 -10.68 32.65
CA GLY A 314 -78.74 -10.41 32.69
C GLY A 314 -79.59 -11.63 33.02
N LYS A 315 -80.90 -11.36 33.35
CA LYS A 315 -81.91 -12.36 33.58
C LYS A 315 -83.04 -12.11 32.63
N THR A 316 -83.70 -13.18 32.21
CA THR A 316 -84.93 -13.14 31.36
C THR A 316 -85.93 -14.25 31.76
N THR A 317 -87.17 -13.97 31.57
CA THR A 317 -88.23 -14.95 31.70
C THR A 317 -88.52 -15.72 30.40
N ASN A 318 -87.98 -15.23 29.28
CA ASN A 318 -88.09 -15.88 27.98
C ASN A 318 -86.72 -15.98 27.27
N PRO A 319 -86.11 -17.19 27.25
CA PRO A 319 -84.79 -17.41 26.63
C PRO A 319 -84.78 -17.06 25.12
N ALA A 320 -85.86 -17.22 24.37
CA ALA A 320 -85.93 -16.88 22.94
C ALA A 320 -85.68 -15.39 22.70
N LYS A 321 -86.10 -14.51 23.63
CA LYS A 321 -85.85 -13.06 23.52
C LYS A 321 -84.40 -12.66 23.64
N VAL A 322 -83.55 -13.47 24.28
CA VAL A 322 -82.07 -13.23 24.30
C VAL A 322 -81.48 -13.45 22.93
N SER A 323 -81.87 -14.51 22.25
CA SER A 323 -81.40 -14.80 20.88
C SER A 323 -81.88 -13.77 19.86
N GLU A 324 -83.16 -13.29 20.00
CA GLU A 324 -83.66 -12.19 19.16
C GLU A 324 -82.91 -10.90 19.41
N TYR A 325 -82.55 -10.60 20.67
CA TYR A 325 -81.78 -9.42 21.06
C TYR A 325 -80.36 -9.53 20.56
N GLU A 326 -79.70 -10.66 20.67
CA GLU A 326 -78.38 -10.94 20.09
C GLU A 326 -78.35 -10.74 18.58
N ALA A 327 -79.32 -11.27 17.89
CA ALA A 327 -79.48 -11.10 16.44
C ALA A 327 -79.67 -9.63 16.05
N ALA A 328 -80.44 -8.86 16.80
CA ALA A 328 -80.69 -7.44 16.59
C ALA A 328 -79.37 -6.63 16.83
N LEU A 329 -78.60 -6.98 17.86
CA LEU A 329 -77.30 -6.36 18.13
C LEU A 329 -76.27 -6.65 17.08
N ARG A 330 -76.21 -7.85 16.50
CA ARG A 330 -75.36 -8.21 15.39
C ARG A 330 -75.55 -7.38 14.13
N GLN A 331 -76.76 -6.85 13.94
CA GLN A 331 -77.09 -6.00 12.80
C GLN A 331 -76.60 -4.55 12.94
N LEU A 332 -76.14 -4.16 14.13
CA LEU A 332 -75.64 -2.82 14.34
C LEU A 332 -74.26 -2.62 13.71
N PRO A 333 -74.06 -1.56 12.92
CA PRO A 333 -72.74 -1.30 12.25
C PRO A 333 -71.55 -1.01 13.22
N SER A 334 -71.91 -0.59 14.45
CA SER A 334 -70.98 -0.28 15.52
C SER A 334 -70.46 -1.51 16.24
N ILE A 335 -71.06 -2.65 16.07
CA ILE A 335 -70.72 -3.88 16.78
C ILE A 335 -69.86 -4.79 15.86
N ALA A 336 -68.73 -5.29 16.35
CA ALA A 336 -67.88 -6.23 15.64
C ALA A 336 -68.26 -7.68 15.92
N LYS A 337 -68.58 -7.97 17.17
CA LYS A 337 -68.97 -9.33 17.59
C LYS A 337 -69.91 -9.25 18.81
N VAL A 338 -70.99 -10.09 18.82
CA VAL A 338 -71.83 -10.29 19.99
C VAL A 338 -71.95 -11.77 20.25
N ASP A 339 -71.89 -12.14 21.53
CA ASP A 339 -72.09 -13.50 22.01
C ASP A 339 -72.90 -13.47 23.29
N ALA A 340 -74.00 -14.20 23.33
CA ALA A 340 -74.93 -14.16 24.47
C ALA A 340 -75.31 -15.60 24.93
N PRO A 341 -74.33 -16.41 25.43
CA PRO A 341 -74.61 -17.73 25.93
C PRO A 341 -75.49 -17.68 27.17
N ILE A 342 -76.50 -18.54 27.19
CA ILE A 342 -77.28 -18.75 28.39
C ILE A 342 -76.50 -19.60 29.36
N SER A 343 -76.18 -19.07 30.53
CA SER A 343 -75.31 -19.69 31.52
C SER A 343 -76.03 -20.62 32.50
N GLN A 344 -77.29 -20.32 32.90
CA GLN A 344 -78.09 -21.16 33.78
C GLN A 344 -79.57 -20.90 33.60
N VAL A 345 -80.38 -21.96 33.74
CA VAL A 345 -81.84 -21.87 33.81
C VAL A 345 -82.27 -22.35 35.20
N LYS A 346 -82.86 -21.49 36.01
CA LYS A 346 -83.31 -21.84 37.37
C LYS A 346 -84.76 -21.42 37.54
N GLY A 347 -85.70 -22.41 37.49
CA GLY A 347 -87.12 -22.18 37.52
C GLY A 347 -87.62 -21.43 36.26
N ASP A 348 -88.34 -20.39 36.45
CA ASP A 348 -88.98 -19.60 35.36
C ASP A 348 -88.05 -18.44 34.86
N GLN A 349 -86.74 -18.43 35.30
CA GLN A 349 -85.80 -17.40 34.91
C GLN A 349 -84.49 -18.01 34.34
N ALA A 350 -84.07 -17.53 33.20
CA ALA A 350 -82.74 -17.84 32.59
C ALA A 350 -81.78 -16.72 32.82
N GLN A 351 -80.54 -17.07 33.18
CA GLN A 351 -79.47 -16.13 33.27
C GLN A 351 -78.59 -16.23 32.01
N PHE A 352 -78.15 -15.10 31.47
CA PHE A 352 -77.30 -15.02 30.31
C PHE A 352 -76.13 -14.03 30.55
N THR A 353 -75.06 -14.22 29.80
CA THR A 353 -73.92 -13.32 29.78
C THR A 353 -73.75 -12.83 28.37
N LEU A 354 -73.98 -11.57 28.12
CA LEU A 354 -73.78 -10.91 26.83
C LEU A 354 -72.41 -10.30 26.77
N THR A 355 -71.62 -10.68 25.78
CA THR A 355 -70.31 -10.07 25.49
C THR A 355 -70.42 -9.33 24.16
N ALA A 356 -70.29 -8.00 24.19
CA ALA A 356 -70.36 -7.19 22.99
C ALA A 356 -68.99 -6.54 22.75
N VAL A 357 -68.41 -6.76 21.58
CA VAL A 357 -67.16 -6.14 21.12
C VAL A 357 -67.51 -5.09 20.08
N PHE A 358 -67.13 -3.85 20.35
CA PHE A 358 -67.45 -2.72 19.49
C PHE A 358 -66.30 -2.46 18.53
N LYS A 359 -66.53 -1.88 17.36
CA LYS A 359 -65.56 -1.40 16.43
C LYS A 359 -65.00 -0.09 16.94
N PRO A 360 -63.65 0.09 17.03
CA PRO A 360 -63.05 1.32 17.51
C PRO A 360 -63.51 2.56 16.76
N GLU A 361 -63.67 2.46 15.47
CA GLU A 361 -64.07 3.55 14.57
C GLU A 361 -65.51 4.07 14.82
N ALA A 362 -66.36 3.26 15.38
CA ALA A 362 -67.75 3.61 15.65
C ALA A 362 -67.91 4.38 16.97
N LEU A 363 -66.93 4.39 17.81
CA LEU A 363 -66.88 5.05 19.13
C LEU A 363 -65.98 6.31 19.16
N LEU A 364 -65.39 6.65 18.02
CA LEU A 364 -64.65 7.92 17.90
C LEU A 364 -65.66 9.07 17.76
N PRO A 365 -65.44 10.21 18.46
CA PRO A 365 -66.22 11.41 18.27
C PRO A 365 -66.22 11.79 16.78
N LYS A 366 -67.37 11.99 16.18
CA LYS A 366 -67.46 12.55 14.85
C LYS A 366 -66.90 13.96 14.94
N GLU A 367 -65.72 14.19 14.31
CA GLU A 367 -65.10 15.53 14.25
C GLU A 367 -66.18 16.53 13.75
N GLU A 368 -66.61 17.39 14.62
CA GLU A 368 -67.40 18.54 14.23
C GLU A 368 -66.46 19.46 13.41
N PRO A 369 -66.81 19.88 12.20
CA PRO A 369 -65.95 20.73 11.39
C PRO A 369 -65.65 22.00 12.16
N ALA A 370 -64.35 22.28 12.38
CA ALA A 370 -63.87 23.46 13.07
C ALA A 370 -64.53 24.72 12.44
N PRO A 371 -65.01 25.67 13.25
CA PRO A 371 -65.58 26.91 12.73
C PRO A 371 -64.49 27.66 11.97
N ALA A 372 -64.73 27.99 10.70
CA ALA A 372 -63.87 28.75 9.85
C ALA A 372 -63.44 30.05 10.54
N ALA A 373 -62.14 30.15 10.79
CA ALA A 373 -61.54 31.37 11.30
C ALA A 373 -61.79 32.52 10.30
N LYS A 374 -62.46 33.58 10.77
CA LYS A 374 -62.55 34.86 10.09
C LYS A 374 -61.24 35.65 10.26
#